data_75e0bf932925e23ae49dbaa8762d61cf
#
_entry.id   75e0bf932925e23ae49dbaa8762d61cf
#
_cell.length_a   1.000
_cell.length_b   1.000
_cell.length_c   1.000
_cell.angle_alpha   90.00
_cell.angle_beta   90.00
_cell.angle_gamma   90.00
#
_symmetry.space_group_name_H-M   'P 1'
#
loop_
_entity.id
_entity.type
_entity.pdbx_description
1 polymer ?
#
loop_
_entity_poly.entity_id
_entity_poly.type
_entity_poly.pdbx_seq_one_letter_code
_entity_poly.pdbx_strand_id
1 'polypeptide(L)'
;MRGNCDYADDWLCGRILAIVRLRRPGIAHTAPRQHAPHRATDTPFMHRIQISVIAALSAVLLSGCATFLPTSGPSRGAIDRSKTVPPSAGAIQLIDIDDAVTRRLLEQRKSRLFSEVLGNERIAAHTVGAGDLLDVTIWEAGPATLFPITAMSAGFNAALVTSHATSFPDQPVDDDGSIYIPFAGRITVAGKTLQAIDADITERLAKKANQPQVMVQMRQSFSSNATVVGEVNHSTRVPLVPGNERLLDALAAAAGVKNPVDKTTIQITRADHVYSLPMDTIIRDPQQNVPLLPGDVVTALFAPYSFTALGASSKPEEVNFESRGISLAQALARSGGLIDSRSNARGVFIFRFLPKNALAWPREPVKTTPDGMVPVVFRIDMTDPASFFLIQNFPMENRDVLYVSNAPITEINKLLAVLLSVAYPIVAIEDLP
;
A
#
# COMPACT_ATOMS: atom_id res chain seq x y z
N MET A 1 40.09 -21.89 28.27
CA MET A 1 41.03 -21.15 27.43
C MET A 1 40.42 -19.78 27.26
N ARG A 2 40.75 -18.76 28.10
CA ARG A 2 41.89 -17.83 27.98
C ARG A 2 41.91 -17.26 26.58
N GLY A 3 41.75 -15.99 26.28
CA GLY A 3 42.08 -14.72 26.87
C GLY A 3 41.39 -13.62 26.06
N ASN A 4 41.09 -12.52 26.70
CA ASN A 4 41.84 -11.26 26.75
C ASN A 4 42.04 -10.56 25.40
N CYS A 5 41.68 -9.30 25.22
CA CYS A 5 42.08 -8.00 25.75
C CYS A 5 41.18 -6.95 25.08
N ASP A 6 40.57 -5.99 25.78
CA ASP A 6 41.12 -4.69 26.19
C ASP A 6 41.62 -3.76 25.07
N TYR A 7 41.14 -2.55 25.12
CA TYR A 7 41.64 -1.22 24.67
C TYR A 7 40.53 -0.44 23.96
N ALA A 8 40.12 0.71 24.26
CA ALA A 8 40.54 1.86 25.04
C ALA A 8 39.37 2.85 24.96
N ASP A 9 38.83 3.35 25.98
CA ASP A 9 39.21 4.38 26.92
C ASP A 9 39.40 5.77 26.40
N ASP A 10 38.84 6.63 27.22
CA ASP A 10 39.29 7.97 27.53
C ASP A 10 39.52 8.94 26.39
N TRP A 11 38.54 9.80 26.28
CA TRP A 11 38.72 11.23 26.01
C TRP A 11 37.38 11.93 26.11
N LEU A 12 36.99 12.37 27.30
CA LEU A 12 36.08 13.53 27.50
C LEU A 12 35.56 13.59 28.95
N CYS A 13 36.50 13.68 29.85
CA CYS A 13 36.18 14.17 31.19
C CYS A 13 37.28 15.14 31.60
N GLY A 14 37.02 16.44 31.54
CA GLY A 14 37.99 17.42 32.03
C GLY A 14 38.08 18.69 31.23
N ARG A 15 37.11 19.57 31.39
CA ARG A 15 37.29 21.03 31.26
C ARG A 15 36.00 21.79 31.46
N ILE A 16 35.50 21.84 32.69
CA ILE A 16 34.69 22.97 33.21
C ILE A 16 34.84 22.92 34.73
N LEU A 17 35.89 23.55 35.25
CA LEU A 17 35.97 23.99 36.65
C LEU A 17 37.29 24.74 36.83
N ALA A 18 37.28 26.00 36.55
CA ALA A 18 38.17 27.01 37.17
C ALA A 18 37.86 28.37 36.54
N ILE A 19 37.19 29.19 37.24
CA ILE A 19 37.46 30.64 37.42
C ILE A 19 36.31 31.21 38.25
N VAL A 20 36.40 31.06 39.55
CA VAL A 20 35.92 32.02 40.52
C VAL A 20 36.81 31.90 41.76
N ARG A 21 37.71 32.80 41.92
CA ARG A 21 38.26 33.22 43.23
C ARG A 21 38.87 34.60 43.08
N LEU A 22 38.14 35.58 43.44
CA LEU A 22 38.33 36.60 44.48
C LEU A 22 39.76 36.80 45.00
N ARG A 23 40.20 38.06 44.90
CA ARG A 23 41.00 38.67 45.89
C ARG A 23 40.78 40.18 46.00
N ARG A 24 40.15 40.65 47.09
CA ARG A 24 40.42 41.97 47.67
C ARG A 24 41.71 41.89 48.46
N PRO A 25 42.52 42.98 48.68
CA PRO A 25 42.32 44.02 49.62
C PRO A 25 42.88 45.40 49.13
N GLY A 26 42.70 46.50 49.72
CA GLY A 26 42.67 47.09 50.96
C GLY A 26 42.99 48.64 50.87
N ILE A 27 42.29 49.34 51.55
CA ILE A 27 42.38 50.63 52.20
C ILE A 27 43.65 51.52 51.94
N ALA A 28 43.41 52.79 51.55
CA ALA A 28 44.04 53.94 52.22
C ALA A 28 43.41 55.30 51.78
N HIS A 29 43.13 56.04 52.78
CA HIS A 29 42.65 57.43 52.87
C HIS A 29 43.45 58.46 52.06
N THR A 30 42.73 59.46 51.46
CA THR A 30 42.90 60.88 51.76
C THR A 30 41.95 61.76 50.98
N ALA A 31 41.22 62.62 51.64
CA ALA A 31 40.46 63.73 51.14
C ALA A 31 41.34 65.01 51.25
N PRO A 32 40.86 66.21 50.90
CA PRO A 32 39.91 66.67 49.90
C PRO A 32 40.47 67.87 49.08
N ARG A 33 39.81 68.24 47.95
CA ARG A 33 39.78 69.66 47.52
C ARG A 33 38.55 69.91 46.62
N GLN A 34 37.86 70.93 47.07
CA GLN A 34 36.76 71.63 46.44
C GLN A 34 37.15 72.23 45.08
N HIS A 35 36.34 72.17 44.12
CA HIS A 35 36.06 73.26 43.16
C HIS A 35 34.68 73.16 42.56
N ALA A 36 34.09 74.31 42.31
CA ALA A 36 32.74 74.72 42.12
C ALA A 36 32.09 74.26 40.73
N PRO A 37 30.84 74.51 40.59
CA PRO A 37 29.97 73.80 39.63
C PRO A 37 29.99 74.43 38.23
N HIS A 38 30.14 73.57 37.21
CA HIS A 38 29.74 73.95 35.88
C HIS A 38 28.30 73.45 35.63
N ARG A 39 27.43 74.41 35.33
CA ARG A 39 26.07 74.22 34.83
C ARG A 39 26.08 73.28 33.61
N ALA A 40 25.57 72.08 33.76
CA ALA A 40 25.14 71.25 32.65
C ALA A 40 23.69 71.64 32.35
N THR A 41 23.45 72.16 31.18
CA THR A 41 22.14 72.44 30.62
C THR A 41 21.40 71.15 30.34
N ASP A 42 20.30 70.97 31.07
CA ASP A 42 19.32 69.92 30.89
C ASP A 42 18.78 69.79 29.49
N THR A 43 18.90 68.63 28.86
CA THR A 43 18.01 68.21 27.79
C THR A 43 17.43 66.81 28.05
N PRO A 44 16.61 66.65 29.10
CA PRO A 44 15.96 65.33 29.34
C PRO A 44 14.76 65.07 28.41
N PHE A 45 14.31 66.11 27.67
CA PHE A 45 13.08 66.00 26.88
C PHE A 45 13.27 65.25 25.55
N MET A 46 14.37 65.43 24.85
CA MET A 46 14.66 64.76 23.58
C MET A 46 14.93 63.26 23.77
N HIS A 47 15.59 62.85 24.86
CA HIS A 47 15.84 61.39 25.13
C HIS A 47 14.56 60.62 25.44
N ARG A 48 13.59 61.23 26.12
CA ARG A 48 12.28 60.63 26.40
C ARG A 48 11.46 60.47 25.14
N ILE A 49 11.50 61.42 24.21
CA ILE A 49 10.80 61.33 22.92
C ILE A 49 11.43 60.26 22.06
N GLN A 50 12.75 60.14 22.00
CA GLN A 50 13.44 59.09 21.26
C GLN A 50 13.10 57.66 21.77
N ILE A 51 13.13 57.48 23.09
CA ILE A 51 12.77 56.19 23.71
C ILE A 51 11.28 55.85 23.43
N SER A 52 10.38 56.83 23.49
CA SER A 52 8.95 56.62 23.21
C SER A 52 8.69 56.31 21.75
N VAL A 53 9.42 56.92 20.83
CA VAL A 53 9.30 56.67 19.37
C VAL A 53 9.87 55.28 19.04
N ILE A 54 10.98 54.92 19.61
CA ILE A 54 11.58 53.57 19.46
C ILE A 54 10.66 52.51 20.06
N ALA A 55 10.06 52.75 21.22
CA ALA A 55 9.11 51.83 21.84
C ALA A 55 7.82 51.68 21.02
N ALA A 56 7.29 52.80 20.47
CA ALA A 56 6.12 52.78 19.59
C ALA A 56 6.42 52.11 18.24
N LEU A 57 7.60 52.36 17.66
CA LEU A 57 8.03 51.68 16.43
C LEU A 57 8.24 50.17 16.66
N SER A 58 8.81 49.77 17.80
CA SER A 58 8.95 48.39 18.20
C SER A 58 7.59 47.71 18.42
N ALA A 59 6.62 48.41 19.02
CA ALA A 59 5.27 47.88 19.21
C ALA A 59 4.52 47.71 17.89
N VAL A 60 4.68 48.59 16.92
CA VAL A 60 4.11 48.47 15.57
C VAL A 60 4.78 47.38 14.76
N LEU A 61 6.09 47.18 14.90
CA LEU A 61 6.80 46.09 14.26
C LEU A 61 6.44 44.71 14.87
N LEU A 62 6.12 44.64 16.13
CA LEU A 62 5.69 43.39 16.81
C LEU A 62 4.24 43.01 16.48
N SER A 63 3.38 43.95 16.14
CA SER A 63 1.96 43.67 15.81
C SER A 63 1.72 43.20 14.37
N GLY A 64 2.66 43.43 13.43
CA GLY A 64 2.50 43.17 11.99
C GLY A 64 3.19 41.93 11.43
N CYS A 65 4.10 41.30 12.19
CA CYS A 65 5.04 40.31 11.61
C CYS A 65 4.56 38.88 11.52
N ALA A 66 3.39 38.49 12.04
CA ALA A 66 2.94 37.11 12.02
C ALA A 66 2.55 36.58 10.64
N THR A 67 2.31 37.46 9.67
CA THR A 67 1.85 37.12 8.31
C THR A 67 2.95 37.11 7.24
N PHE A 68 4.13 37.65 7.52
CA PHE A 68 5.22 37.78 6.55
C PHE A 68 6.32 36.71 6.62
N LEU A 69 6.30 35.85 7.64
CA LEU A 69 7.33 34.83 7.78
C LEU A 69 6.97 33.62 6.94
N PRO A 70 7.90 33.09 6.11
CA PRO A 70 7.66 31.91 5.31
C PRO A 70 7.42 30.71 6.23
N THR A 71 6.22 30.15 6.20
CA THR A 71 5.85 28.91 6.91
C THR A 71 5.92 27.74 5.96
N SER A 72 6.44 26.60 6.41
CA SER A 72 6.52 25.36 5.60
C SER A 72 5.17 24.65 5.48
N GLY A 73 4.06 25.32 5.82
CA GLY A 73 2.71 24.75 5.75
C GLY A 73 1.79 25.35 6.81
N PRO A 74 0.53 24.89 6.90
CA PRO A 74 -0.45 25.45 7.82
C PRO A 74 -0.06 25.21 9.29
N SER A 75 -0.21 26.22 10.13
CA SER A 75 -0.08 26.05 11.58
C SER A 75 -1.23 25.20 12.14
N ARG A 76 -1.02 24.58 13.33
CA ARG A 76 -2.10 23.88 14.04
C ARG A 76 -3.36 24.74 14.14
N GLY A 77 -3.22 26.00 14.55
CA GLY A 77 -4.35 26.93 14.68
C GLY A 77 -5.05 27.25 13.35
N ALA A 78 -4.36 27.18 12.21
CA ALA A 78 -4.97 27.32 10.89
C ALA A 78 -5.83 26.09 10.55
N ILE A 79 -5.33 24.88 10.85
CA ILE A 79 -6.08 23.64 10.65
C ILE A 79 -7.29 23.59 11.60
N ASP A 80 -7.12 23.95 12.87
CA ASP A 80 -8.23 24.00 13.84
C ASP A 80 -9.29 25.02 13.42
N ARG A 81 -8.91 26.17 12.86
CA ARG A 81 -9.84 27.20 12.33
C ARG A 81 -10.52 26.79 11.03
N SER A 82 -9.98 25.86 10.27
CA SER A 82 -10.68 25.33 9.08
C SER A 82 -12.04 24.70 9.42
N LYS A 83 -12.29 24.45 10.71
CA LYS A 83 -13.62 24.11 11.25
C LYS A 83 -14.67 25.20 10.95
N THR A 84 -14.31 26.46 10.80
CA THR A 84 -15.25 27.60 10.78
C THR A 84 -15.33 28.29 9.42
N VAL A 85 -14.55 27.87 8.40
CA VAL A 85 -14.50 28.53 7.09
C VAL A 85 -15.73 28.20 6.25
N PRO A 86 -16.34 29.21 5.54
CA PRO A 86 -17.50 28.99 4.69
C PRO A 86 -17.21 28.11 3.47
N PRO A 87 -18.23 27.57 2.82
CA PRO A 87 -18.22 26.34 2.06
C PRO A 87 -17.78 26.41 0.60
N SER A 88 -16.80 27.20 0.24
CA SER A 88 -16.24 27.18 -1.12
C SER A 88 -15.16 26.09 -1.35
N ALA A 89 -14.50 25.63 -0.30
CA ALA A 89 -13.72 24.39 -0.31
C ALA A 89 -14.48 23.37 0.54
N GLY A 90 -14.83 22.22 0.02
CA GLY A 90 -15.65 21.19 0.69
C GLY A 90 -15.34 21.09 2.17
N ALA A 91 -16.38 21.08 3.03
CA ALA A 91 -16.19 21.14 4.49
C ALA A 91 -15.31 19.96 4.96
N ILE A 92 -14.06 20.27 5.27
CA ILE A 92 -13.11 19.29 5.82
C ILE A 92 -13.63 18.80 7.15
N GLN A 93 -13.73 17.49 7.34
CA GLN A 93 -14.06 16.86 8.61
C GLN A 93 -12.78 16.72 9.44
N LEU A 94 -12.73 17.38 10.60
CA LEU A 94 -11.62 17.23 11.55
C LEU A 94 -12.04 16.27 12.66
N ILE A 95 -11.30 15.20 12.83
CA ILE A 95 -11.58 14.10 13.74
C ILE A 95 -10.36 13.86 14.62
N ASP A 96 -10.56 13.82 15.93
CA ASP A 96 -9.53 13.39 16.86
C ASP A 96 -9.42 11.86 16.81
N ILE A 97 -8.18 11.35 16.77
CA ILE A 97 -7.94 9.91 16.79
C ILE A 97 -8.23 9.39 18.19
N ASP A 98 -9.22 8.53 18.28
CA ASP A 98 -9.58 7.77 19.47
C ASP A 98 -9.70 6.27 19.15
N ASP A 99 -9.99 5.48 20.16
CA ASP A 99 -10.12 4.03 20.02
C ASP A 99 -11.35 3.62 19.17
N ALA A 100 -12.44 4.40 19.20
CA ALA A 100 -13.65 4.12 18.42
C ALA A 100 -13.41 4.36 16.93
N VAL A 101 -12.79 5.50 16.58
CA VAL A 101 -12.38 5.82 15.20
C VAL A 101 -11.40 4.78 14.69
N THR A 102 -10.38 4.43 15.48
CA THR A 102 -9.37 3.45 15.11
C THR A 102 -9.97 2.08 14.81
N ARG A 103 -10.86 1.57 15.70
CA ARG A 103 -11.57 0.30 15.48
C ARG A 103 -12.42 0.34 14.21
N ARG A 104 -13.16 1.43 14.00
CA ARG A 104 -14.00 1.56 12.81
C ARG A 104 -13.21 1.53 11.51
N LEU A 105 -12.05 2.21 11.48
CA LEU A 105 -11.15 2.19 10.32
C LEU A 105 -10.55 0.79 10.08
N LEU A 106 -10.19 0.07 11.15
CA LEU A 106 -9.70 -1.30 11.05
C LEU A 106 -10.77 -2.27 10.53
N GLU A 107 -12.03 -2.09 10.96
CA GLU A 107 -13.16 -2.88 10.45
C GLU A 107 -13.38 -2.66 8.95
N GLN A 108 -13.30 -1.40 8.49
CA GLN A 108 -13.43 -1.08 7.06
C GLN A 108 -12.27 -1.58 6.21
N ARG A 109 -11.09 -1.64 6.81
CA ARG A 109 -9.89 -2.17 6.14
C ARG A 109 -9.94 -3.68 5.95
N LYS A 110 -10.80 -4.42 6.63
CA LYS A 110 -10.99 -5.84 6.36
C LYS A 110 -11.40 -5.96 4.90
N SER A 111 -10.40 -6.15 4.02
CA SER A 111 -10.61 -6.54 2.63
C SER A 111 -11.52 -7.76 2.68
N ARG A 112 -12.50 -7.83 1.79
CA ARG A 112 -13.31 -9.03 1.65
C ARG A 112 -12.36 -10.15 1.27
N LEU A 113 -12.25 -11.13 2.15
CA LEU A 113 -11.37 -12.27 1.96
C LEU A 113 -11.81 -13.06 0.73
N PHE A 114 -10.88 -13.62 -0.02
CA PHE A 114 -11.21 -14.43 -1.21
C PHE A 114 -12.13 -15.60 -0.83
N SER A 115 -11.89 -16.24 0.32
CA SER A 115 -12.74 -17.31 0.83
C SER A 115 -14.20 -16.89 1.08
N GLU A 116 -14.46 -15.59 1.38
CA GLU A 116 -15.80 -15.08 1.66
C GLU A 116 -16.55 -14.70 0.36
N VAL A 117 -15.82 -14.22 -0.65
CA VAL A 117 -16.44 -13.64 -1.86
C VAL A 117 -16.37 -14.55 -3.07
N LEU A 118 -15.34 -15.37 -3.19
CA LEU A 118 -15.18 -16.32 -4.29
C LEU A 118 -15.66 -17.72 -3.94
N GLY A 119 -15.87 -17.96 -2.63
CA GLY A 119 -16.30 -19.26 -2.14
C GLY A 119 -15.22 -20.35 -2.30
N ASN A 120 -15.64 -21.60 -2.11
CA ASN A 120 -14.79 -22.77 -2.31
C ASN A 120 -15.43 -23.70 -3.35
N GLU A 121 -16.16 -23.13 -4.29
CA GLU A 121 -16.76 -23.88 -5.40
C GLU A 121 -15.65 -24.52 -6.23
N ARG A 122 -15.77 -25.81 -6.44
CA ARG A 122 -14.84 -26.58 -7.26
C ARG A 122 -15.52 -26.97 -8.56
N ILE A 123 -14.74 -27.07 -9.62
CA ILE A 123 -15.21 -27.67 -10.85
C ILE A 123 -15.51 -29.16 -10.53
N ALA A 124 -16.79 -29.50 -10.50
CA ALA A 124 -17.22 -30.86 -10.11
C ALA A 124 -16.84 -31.93 -11.16
N ALA A 125 -16.86 -31.56 -12.43
CA ALA A 125 -16.47 -32.42 -13.54
C ALA A 125 -15.89 -31.54 -14.66
N HIS A 126 -14.89 -32.05 -15.35
CA HIS A 126 -14.38 -31.40 -16.55
C HIS A 126 -15.37 -31.65 -17.69
N THR A 127 -15.97 -30.60 -18.20
CA THR A 127 -16.81 -30.64 -19.40
C THR A 127 -16.03 -30.10 -20.57
N VAL A 128 -16.18 -30.73 -21.70
CA VAL A 128 -15.59 -30.31 -22.96
C VAL A 128 -16.23 -29.03 -23.44
N GLY A 129 -15.43 -28.09 -23.95
CA GLY A 129 -15.90 -26.85 -24.55
C GLY A 129 -15.45 -26.69 -26.01
N ALA A 130 -15.98 -25.66 -26.67
CA ALA A 130 -15.55 -25.31 -28.03
C ALA A 130 -14.05 -24.95 -28.03
N GLY A 131 -13.34 -25.41 -29.07
CA GLY A 131 -11.91 -25.22 -29.23
C GLY A 131 -11.02 -26.24 -28.51
N ASP A 132 -11.56 -27.10 -27.63
CA ASP A 132 -10.77 -28.14 -26.96
C ASP A 132 -10.29 -29.17 -27.99
N LEU A 133 -9.13 -29.80 -27.71
CA LEU A 133 -8.60 -30.88 -28.53
C LEU A 133 -8.80 -32.23 -27.83
N LEU A 134 -9.46 -33.15 -28.52
CA LEU A 134 -9.74 -34.51 -28.03
C LEU A 134 -8.94 -35.53 -28.83
N ASP A 135 -8.42 -36.55 -28.15
CA ASP A 135 -7.87 -37.76 -28.74
C ASP A 135 -8.91 -38.87 -28.58
N VAL A 136 -9.37 -39.43 -29.70
CA VAL A 136 -10.37 -40.47 -29.69
C VAL A 136 -9.75 -41.76 -30.20
N THR A 137 -9.75 -42.78 -29.36
CA THR A 137 -9.29 -44.12 -29.74
C THR A 137 -10.44 -45.12 -29.71
N ILE A 138 -10.60 -45.88 -30.79
CA ILE A 138 -11.67 -46.84 -30.96
C ILE A 138 -11.03 -48.24 -31.09
N TRP A 139 -11.48 -49.19 -30.30
CA TRP A 139 -11.13 -50.61 -30.39
C TRP A 139 -12.31 -51.36 -30.93
N GLU A 140 -12.02 -52.28 -31.85
CA GLU A 140 -13.02 -53.19 -32.45
C GLU A 140 -12.57 -54.65 -32.26
N ALA A 141 -13.54 -55.56 -32.03
CA ALA A 141 -13.28 -56.99 -32.02
C ALA A 141 -13.20 -57.55 -33.43
N GLY A 142 -12.21 -58.42 -33.72
CA GLY A 142 -12.14 -59.11 -35.02
C GLY A 142 -13.29 -60.08 -35.24
N PRO A 143 -13.47 -60.63 -36.50
CA PRO A 143 -12.60 -60.49 -37.65
C PRO A 143 -13.01 -59.34 -38.61
N ALA A 144 -14.20 -58.75 -38.48
CA ALA A 144 -14.67 -57.68 -39.37
C ALA A 144 -14.43 -56.31 -38.66
N THR A 145 -13.61 -55.46 -39.24
CA THR A 145 -13.30 -54.11 -38.71
C THR A 145 -13.83 -53.03 -39.63
N LEU A 146 -14.47 -52.01 -39.07
CA LEU A 146 -14.97 -50.85 -39.76
C LEU A 146 -13.81 -49.86 -40.11
N PHE A 147 -12.81 -49.82 -39.24
CA PHE A 147 -11.65 -48.98 -39.40
C PHE A 147 -10.41 -49.82 -39.81
N PRO A 148 -9.98 -49.84 -41.08
CA PRO A 148 -8.85 -50.63 -41.54
C PRO A 148 -7.54 -50.04 -40.98
N ILE A 149 -6.66 -50.90 -40.55
CA ILE A 149 -5.28 -50.52 -40.18
C ILE A 149 -4.57 -50.10 -41.45
N THR A 150 -4.00 -48.91 -41.48
CA THR A 150 -3.04 -48.51 -42.50
C THR A 150 -1.81 -49.42 -42.36
N ALA A 151 -1.48 -50.18 -43.43
CA ALA A 151 -0.57 -51.29 -43.49
C ALA A 151 0.92 -51.02 -43.13
N MET A 152 1.24 -49.91 -42.46
CA MET A 152 2.64 -49.58 -42.06
C MET A 152 3.08 -50.21 -40.75
N SER A 153 2.20 -50.84 -39.98
CA SER A 153 2.56 -51.59 -38.76
C SER A 153 2.28 -53.13 -38.83
N ALA A 154 1.87 -53.61 -39.96
CA ALA A 154 1.62 -55.05 -40.15
C ALA A 154 2.94 -55.79 -40.43
N GLY A 155 3.77 -55.99 -39.40
CA GLY A 155 4.72 -57.09 -39.40
C GLY A 155 4.02 -58.41 -39.48
N PHE A 156 4.58 -59.39 -40.14
CA PHE A 156 4.24 -60.76 -40.61
C PHE A 156 3.24 -61.61 -39.81
N ASN A 157 2.46 -61.14 -38.84
CA ASN A 157 1.52 -61.93 -38.03
C ASN A 157 0.09 -61.30 -37.93
N ALA A 158 -0.43 -60.79 -39.03
CA ALA A 158 -1.79 -60.18 -39.06
C ALA A 158 -2.96 -61.16 -38.79
N ALA A 159 -2.70 -62.49 -38.68
CA ALA A 159 -3.74 -63.52 -38.53
C ALA A 159 -4.14 -63.81 -37.06
N LEU A 160 -3.49 -63.21 -36.06
CA LEU A 160 -3.73 -63.49 -34.62
C LEU A 160 -4.11 -62.25 -33.80
N VAL A 161 -4.38 -61.08 -34.43
CA VAL A 161 -4.78 -59.89 -33.71
C VAL A 161 -6.30 -59.97 -33.44
N THR A 162 -6.68 -60.21 -32.19
CA THR A 162 -8.06 -60.34 -31.73
C THR A 162 -8.78 -59.02 -31.51
N SER A 163 -8.06 -57.90 -31.51
CA SER A 163 -8.63 -56.57 -31.42
C SER A 163 -7.80 -55.55 -32.22
N HIS A 164 -8.44 -54.55 -32.83
CA HIS A 164 -7.82 -53.49 -33.59
C HIS A 164 -8.12 -52.14 -32.90
N ALA A 165 -7.08 -51.31 -32.68
CA ALA A 165 -7.20 -50.00 -32.16
C ALA A 165 -6.95 -48.95 -33.28
N THR A 166 -7.85 -48.01 -33.47
CA THR A 166 -7.67 -46.89 -34.34
C THR A 166 -7.76 -45.58 -33.53
N SER A 167 -6.70 -44.80 -33.56
CA SER A 167 -6.66 -43.48 -32.91
C SER A 167 -6.98 -42.39 -33.88
N PHE A 168 -7.79 -41.46 -33.49
CA PHE A 168 -8.11 -40.22 -34.18
C PHE A 168 -7.59 -39.03 -33.36
N PRO A 169 -6.27 -38.80 -33.40
CA PRO A 169 -5.67 -37.73 -32.60
C PRO A 169 -6.12 -36.36 -33.07
N ASP A 170 -6.05 -35.39 -32.16
CA ASP A 170 -6.23 -33.97 -32.43
C ASP A 170 -7.60 -33.61 -33.08
N GLN A 171 -8.70 -34.22 -32.55
CA GLN A 171 -10.04 -33.83 -32.91
C GLN A 171 -10.42 -32.50 -32.28
N PRO A 172 -10.42 -31.34 -33.02
CA PRO A 172 -10.85 -30.07 -32.45
C PRO A 172 -12.36 -30.09 -32.28
N VAL A 173 -12.81 -29.49 -31.15
CA VAL A 173 -14.24 -29.23 -30.97
C VAL A 173 -14.59 -27.95 -31.75
N ASP A 174 -15.49 -28.09 -32.73
CA ASP A 174 -15.92 -26.96 -33.53
C ASP A 174 -16.64 -25.87 -32.70
N ASP A 175 -16.84 -24.68 -33.26
CA ASP A 175 -17.54 -23.56 -32.61
C ASP A 175 -18.99 -23.91 -32.23
N ASP A 176 -19.63 -24.86 -32.94
CA ASP A 176 -20.96 -25.38 -32.61
C ASP A 176 -20.96 -26.42 -31.50
N GLY A 177 -19.78 -26.67 -30.89
CA GLY A 177 -19.58 -27.61 -29.78
C GLY A 177 -19.62 -29.09 -30.22
N SER A 178 -19.34 -29.41 -31.48
CA SER A 178 -19.36 -30.77 -32.00
C SER A 178 -18.02 -31.24 -32.52
N ILE A 179 -17.83 -32.56 -32.60
CA ILE A 179 -16.69 -33.22 -33.26
C ILE A 179 -17.24 -34.09 -34.39
N TYR A 180 -16.41 -34.43 -35.39
CA TYR A 180 -16.74 -35.36 -36.43
C TYR A 180 -15.94 -36.64 -36.31
N ILE A 181 -16.64 -37.76 -36.16
CA ILE A 181 -16.01 -39.09 -36.13
C ILE A 181 -16.52 -39.87 -37.35
N PRO A 182 -15.61 -40.42 -38.16
CA PRO A 182 -16.02 -41.26 -39.32
C PRO A 182 -16.99 -42.36 -38.88
N PHE A 183 -18.02 -42.61 -39.68
CA PHE A 183 -19.13 -43.53 -39.46
C PHE A 183 -20.07 -43.19 -38.29
N ALA A 184 -19.63 -42.49 -37.24
CA ALA A 184 -20.47 -42.01 -36.14
C ALA A 184 -21.14 -40.66 -36.51
N GLY A 185 -20.51 -39.90 -37.44
CA GLY A 185 -20.98 -38.58 -37.86
C GLY A 185 -20.64 -37.48 -36.89
N ARG A 186 -21.39 -36.39 -36.95
CA ARG A 186 -21.24 -35.23 -36.09
C ARG A 186 -21.87 -35.49 -34.71
N ILE A 187 -21.12 -35.23 -33.67
CA ILE A 187 -21.50 -35.52 -32.28
C ILE A 187 -21.32 -34.27 -31.45
N THR A 188 -22.36 -33.78 -30.78
CA THR A 188 -22.29 -32.66 -29.87
C THR A 188 -21.60 -33.12 -28.59
N VAL A 189 -20.43 -32.50 -28.24
CA VAL A 189 -19.59 -32.83 -27.11
C VAL A 189 -19.52 -31.70 -26.09
N ALA A 190 -19.82 -30.48 -26.50
CA ALA A 190 -19.78 -29.33 -25.58
C ALA A 190 -20.75 -29.52 -24.42
N GLY A 191 -20.24 -29.22 -23.19
CA GLY A 191 -21.00 -29.40 -21.95
C GLY A 191 -21.05 -30.86 -21.44
N LYS A 192 -20.50 -31.83 -22.18
CA LYS A 192 -20.45 -33.22 -21.73
C LYS A 192 -19.11 -33.58 -21.07
N THR A 193 -19.13 -34.58 -20.22
CA THR A 193 -17.93 -35.21 -19.69
C THR A 193 -17.31 -36.16 -20.69
N LEU A 194 -16.02 -36.47 -20.60
CA LEU A 194 -15.36 -37.42 -21.51
C LEU A 194 -16.06 -38.78 -21.50
N GLN A 195 -16.50 -39.27 -20.34
CA GLN A 195 -17.24 -40.52 -20.21
C GLN A 195 -18.61 -40.49 -20.93
N ALA A 196 -19.32 -39.37 -20.91
CA ALA A 196 -20.58 -39.27 -21.63
C ALA A 196 -20.35 -39.25 -23.14
N ILE A 197 -19.22 -38.67 -23.60
CA ILE A 197 -18.82 -38.66 -25.00
C ILE A 197 -18.44 -40.07 -25.46
N ASP A 198 -17.65 -40.83 -24.62
CA ASP A 198 -17.32 -42.26 -24.86
C ASP A 198 -18.59 -43.06 -25.12
N ALA A 199 -19.60 -42.92 -24.25
CA ALA A 199 -20.86 -43.65 -24.33
C ALA A 199 -21.65 -43.24 -25.65
N ASP A 200 -21.72 -41.97 -25.96
CA ASP A 200 -22.40 -41.46 -27.15
C ASP A 200 -21.77 -41.98 -28.47
N ILE A 201 -20.41 -42.00 -28.52
CA ILE A 201 -19.70 -42.51 -29.70
C ILE A 201 -19.93 -44.03 -29.81
N THR A 202 -19.82 -44.76 -28.69
CA THR A 202 -20.01 -46.19 -28.62
C THR A 202 -21.41 -46.57 -29.09
N GLU A 203 -22.47 -45.90 -28.63
CA GLU A 203 -23.83 -46.13 -29.02
C GLU A 203 -24.06 -45.93 -30.55
N ARG A 204 -23.48 -44.88 -31.10
CA ARG A 204 -23.62 -44.59 -32.54
C ARG A 204 -22.89 -45.60 -33.44
N LEU A 205 -21.80 -46.17 -32.92
CA LEU A 205 -21.02 -47.16 -33.63
C LEU A 205 -21.53 -48.60 -33.43
N ALA A 206 -22.31 -48.89 -32.39
CA ALA A 206 -22.74 -50.26 -32.01
C ALA A 206 -23.44 -51.05 -33.12
N LYS A 207 -24.11 -50.37 -34.08
CA LYS A 207 -24.75 -51.03 -35.21
C LYS A 207 -23.88 -51.10 -36.48
N LYS A 208 -22.67 -50.53 -36.45
CA LYS A 208 -21.76 -50.42 -37.59
C LYS A 208 -20.44 -51.13 -37.38
N ALA A 209 -19.90 -51.03 -36.16
CA ALA A 209 -18.65 -51.64 -35.72
C ALA A 209 -18.91 -52.91 -34.91
N ASN A 210 -17.93 -53.80 -34.83
CA ASN A 210 -18.02 -55.03 -34.07
C ASN A 210 -17.55 -54.84 -32.62
N GLN A 211 -18.51 -54.80 -31.68
CA GLN A 211 -18.25 -54.60 -30.24
C GLN A 211 -17.32 -53.38 -29.99
N PRO A 212 -17.65 -52.19 -30.44
CA PRO A 212 -16.78 -51.04 -30.34
C PRO A 212 -16.57 -50.64 -28.87
N GLN A 213 -15.32 -50.39 -28.49
CA GLN A 213 -14.96 -49.73 -27.24
C GLN A 213 -14.29 -48.43 -27.58
N VAL A 214 -14.71 -47.35 -26.93
CA VAL A 214 -14.23 -45.99 -27.21
C VAL A 214 -13.61 -45.40 -25.99
N MET A 215 -12.48 -44.76 -26.15
CA MET A 215 -11.83 -43.94 -25.13
C MET A 215 -11.56 -42.58 -25.70
N VAL A 216 -12.10 -41.54 -25.04
CA VAL A 216 -11.84 -40.15 -25.36
C VAL A 216 -10.94 -39.53 -24.24
N GLN A 217 -9.87 -38.91 -24.67
CA GLN A 217 -8.96 -38.24 -23.78
C GLN A 217 -8.88 -36.74 -24.13
N MET A 218 -8.77 -35.87 -23.12
CA MET A 218 -8.48 -34.46 -23.32
C MET A 218 -7.01 -34.30 -23.64
N ARG A 219 -6.70 -33.89 -24.86
CA ARG A 219 -5.31 -33.61 -25.29
C ARG A 219 -4.89 -32.24 -24.83
N GLN A 220 -5.75 -31.24 -25.06
CA GLN A 220 -5.53 -29.86 -24.63
C GLN A 220 -6.88 -29.19 -24.41
N SER A 221 -7.00 -28.51 -23.26
CA SER A 221 -8.17 -27.69 -22.97
C SER A 221 -7.90 -26.24 -23.24
N PHE A 222 -8.68 -25.63 -24.11
CA PHE A 222 -8.71 -24.20 -24.37
C PHE A 222 -9.91 -23.52 -23.72
N SER A 223 -10.96 -24.25 -23.42
CA SER A 223 -12.20 -23.78 -22.83
C SER A 223 -12.11 -23.66 -21.31
N SER A 224 -11.32 -24.52 -20.65
CA SER A 224 -11.20 -24.58 -19.19
C SER A 224 -9.81 -24.16 -18.74
N ASN A 225 -9.56 -22.86 -18.71
CA ASN A 225 -8.29 -22.33 -18.25
C ASN A 225 -8.46 -21.04 -17.44
N ALA A 226 -7.49 -20.74 -16.58
CA ALA A 226 -7.29 -19.46 -15.96
C ALA A 226 -6.07 -18.76 -16.57
N THR A 227 -6.11 -17.44 -16.66
CA THR A 227 -5.00 -16.65 -17.20
C THR A 227 -4.25 -15.98 -16.08
N VAL A 228 -2.93 -16.14 -16.04
CA VAL A 228 -2.05 -15.49 -15.05
C VAL A 228 -1.17 -14.46 -15.77
N VAL A 229 -1.27 -13.21 -15.33
CA VAL A 229 -0.59 -12.05 -15.96
C VAL A 229 -0.04 -11.07 -14.93
N GLY A 230 0.63 -10.04 -15.40
CA GLY A 230 1.17 -8.95 -14.57
C GLY A 230 2.60 -9.22 -14.09
N GLU A 231 2.90 -8.89 -12.85
CA GLU A 231 4.24 -9.00 -12.25
C GLU A 231 4.57 -10.45 -11.82
N VAL A 232 4.39 -11.39 -12.75
CA VAL A 232 4.80 -12.78 -12.65
C VAL A 232 6.00 -13.06 -13.56
N ASN A 233 6.79 -14.11 -13.26
CA ASN A 233 7.96 -14.42 -14.08
C ASN A 233 7.58 -14.82 -15.51
N HIS A 234 6.48 -15.58 -15.66
CA HIS A 234 5.94 -15.96 -16.96
C HIS A 234 4.43 -15.81 -16.99
N SER A 235 3.92 -14.90 -17.82
CA SER A 235 2.48 -14.86 -18.06
C SER A 235 2.05 -16.13 -18.82
N THR A 236 1.03 -16.80 -18.32
CA THR A 236 0.62 -18.11 -18.86
C THR A 236 -0.87 -18.32 -18.74
N ARG A 237 -1.40 -19.23 -19.57
CA ARG A 237 -2.71 -19.84 -19.36
C ARG A 237 -2.52 -21.18 -18.66
N VAL A 238 -3.20 -21.37 -17.56
CA VAL A 238 -3.15 -22.56 -16.74
C VAL A 238 -4.39 -23.39 -17.01
N PRO A 239 -4.27 -24.59 -17.58
CA PRO A 239 -5.41 -25.48 -17.75
C PRO A 239 -5.92 -25.93 -16.38
N LEU A 240 -7.22 -25.83 -16.18
CA LEU A 240 -7.84 -26.20 -14.92
C LEU A 240 -8.29 -27.67 -14.96
N VAL A 241 -7.68 -28.48 -14.09
CA VAL A 241 -8.06 -29.89 -13.91
C VAL A 241 -9.07 -29.99 -12.75
N PRO A 242 -10.10 -30.86 -12.84
CA PRO A 242 -11.12 -30.95 -11.81
C PRO A 242 -10.55 -31.18 -10.42
N GLY A 243 -10.88 -30.24 -9.52
CA GLY A 243 -10.64 -30.35 -8.08
C GLY A 243 -9.29 -29.91 -7.54
N ASN A 244 -8.31 -29.55 -8.39
CA ASN A 244 -6.94 -29.34 -7.91
C ASN A 244 -6.34 -27.96 -8.12
N GLU A 245 -6.66 -27.23 -9.17
CA GLU A 245 -5.99 -25.97 -9.44
C GLU A 245 -6.56 -24.83 -8.60
N ARG A 246 -5.71 -24.39 -7.68
CA ARG A 246 -5.96 -23.23 -6.82
C ARG A 246 -5.08 -22.06 -7.23
N LEU A 247 -5.33 -20.92 -6.63
CA LEU A 247 -4.62 -19.68 -6.90
C LEU A 247 -3.09 -19.83 -6.82
N LEU A 248 -2.57 -20.48 -5.77
CA LEU A 248 -1.12 -20.65 -5.60
C LEU A 248 -0.53 -21.63 -6.62
N ASP A 249 -1.29 -22.63 -7.08
CA ASP A 249 -0.84 -23.56 -8.12
C ASP A 249 -0.72 -22.82 -9.46
N ALA A 250 -1.68 -21.96 -9.78
CA ALA A 250 -1.61 -21.11 -10.97
C ALA A 250 -0.45 -20.12 -10.94
N LEU A 251 -0.17 -19.53 -9.78
CA LEU A 251 1.00 -18.67 -9.61
C LEU A 251 2.32 -19.47 -9.73
N ALA A 252 2.35 -20.69 -9.22
CA ALA A 252 3.51 -21.58 -9.37
C ALA A 252 3.75 -21.95 -10.85
N ALA A 253 2.68 -22.23 -11.61
CA ALA A 253 2.76 -22.47 -13.06
C ALA A 253 3.30 -21.24 -13.83
N ALA A 254 3.06 -20.03 -13.31
CA ALA A 254 3.64 -18.79 -13.82
C ALA A 254 5.08 -18.51 -13.33
N ALA A 255 5.74 -19.52 -12.69
CA ALA A 255 7.06 -19.42 -12.07
C ALA A 255 7.14 -18.40 -10.91
N GLY A 256 6.00 -18.10 -10.27
CA GLY A 256 5.88 -17.19 -9.15
C GLY A 256 5.85 -15.71 -9.52
N VAL A 257 5.77 -14.86 -8.49
CA VAL A 257 5.79 -13.39 -8.64
C VAL A 257 7.21 -12.86 -8.74
N LYS A 258 7.43 -11.78 -9.49
CA LYS A 258 8.75 -11.14 -9.66
C LYS A 258 9.19 -10.33 -8.44
N ASN A 259 8.22 -9.74 -7.75
CA ASN A 259 8.46 -8.77 -6.69
C ASN A 259 8.32 -9.40 -5.31
N PRO A 260 8.86 -8.78 -4.25
CA PRO A 260 8.68 -9.25 -2.88
C PRO A 260 7.21 -9.43 -2.52
N VAL A 261 6.92 -10.50 -1.81
CA VAL A 261 5.56 -10.92 -1.41
C VAL A 261 4.80 -9.83 -0.64
N ASP A 262 5.50 -9.12 0.24
CA ASP A 262 4.97 -8.02 1.06
C ASP A 262 4.57 -6.77 0.27
N LYS A 263 5.04 -6.64 -0.97
CA LYS A 263 4.74 -5.53 -1.88
C LYS A 263 3.87 -5.94 -3.08
N THR A 264 3.44 -7.19 -3.10
CA THR A 264 2.63 -7.75 -4.19
C THR A 264 1.19 -7.91 -3.74
N THR A 265 0.27 -7.47 -4.57
CA THR A 265 -1.17 -7.68 -4.43
C THR A 265 -1.65 -8.58 -5.56
N ILE A 266 -2.39 -9.61 -5.23
CA ILE A 266 -3.03 -10.49 -6.21
C ILE A 266 -4.45 -10.01 -6.42
N GLN A 267 -4.80 -9.86 -7.67
CA GLN A 267 -6.14 -9.53 -8.13
C GLN A 267 -6.72 -10.70 -8.90
N ILE A 268 -7.93 -11.12 -8.57
CA ILE A 268 -8.70 -12.11 -9.31
C ILE A 268 -9.88 -11.38 -9.95
N THR A 269 -9.97 -11.44 -11.27
CA THR A 269 -11.13 -10.99 -12.02
C THR A 269 -11.94 -12.23 -12.39
N ARG A 270 -13.17 -12.33 -11.87
CA ARG A 270 -14.14 -13.40 -12.13
C ARG A 270 -15.41 -12.77 -12.70
N ALA A 271 -15.74 -13.09 -13.92
CA ALA A 271 -16.79 -12.39 -14.68
C ALA A 271 -16.53 -10.86 -14.64
N ASP A 272 -17.49 -10.07 -14.20
CA ASP A 272 -17.39 -8.61 -14.14
C ASP A 272 -16.90 -8.06 -12.79
N HIS A 273 -16.46 -8.94 -11.89
CA HIS A 273 -16.06 -8.54 -10.55
C HIS A 273 -14.55 -8.68 -10.35
N VAL A 274 -13.99 -7.70 -9.67
CA VAL A 274 -12.56 -7.63 -9.37
C VAL A 274 -12.36 -7.71 -7.86
N TYR A 275 -11.57 -8.67 -7.42
CA TYR A 275 -11.21 -8.90 -6.03
C TYR A 275 -9.70 -8.80 -5.86
N SER A 276 -9.24 -8.12 -4.82
CA SER A 276 -7.81 -7.92 -4.58
C SER A 276 -7.44 -8.26 -3.15
N LEU A 277 -6.33 -8.98 -2.98
CA LEU A 277 -5.82 -9.35 -1.66
C LEU A 277 -4.28 -9.33 -1.67
N PRO A 278 -3.63 -8.82 -0.59
CA PRO A 278 -2.17 -8.90 -0.46
C PRO A 278 -1.67 -10.34 -0.52
N MET A 279 -0.60 -10.57 -1.26
CA MET A 279 0.01 -11.91 -1.40
C MET A 279 0.43 -12.51 -0.05
N ASP A 280 0.95 -11.68 0.87
CA ASP A 280 1.30 -12.10 2.23
C ASP A 280 0.10 -12.69 3.00
N THR A 281 -1.09 -12.14 2.81
CA THR A 281 -2.34 -12.66 3.41
C THR A 281 -2.71 -14.02 2.83
N ILE A 282 -2.55 -14.20 1.51
CA ILE A 282 -2.88 -15.45 0.82
C ILE A 282 -1.96 -16.59 1.29
N ILE A 283 -0.67 -16.28 1.49
CA ILE A 283 0.31 -17.28 1.94
C ILE A 283 0.09 -17.67 3.41
N ARG A 284 -0.26 -16.71 4.27
CA ARG A 284 -0.43 -16.96 5.71
C ARG A 284 -1.75 -17.63 6.07
N ASP A 285 -2.79 -17.39 5.29
CA ASP A 285 -4.10 -18.00 5.51
C ASP A 285 -4.44 -18.96 4.36
N PRO A 286 -4.32 -20.27 4.58
CA PRO A 286 -4.59 -21.28 3.56
C PRO A 286 -6.02 -21.21 2.98
N GLN A 287 -6.98 -20.62 3.69
CA GLN A 287 -8.34 -20.47 3.19
C GLN A 287 -8.42 -19.47 2.01
N GLN A 288 -7.43 -18.57 1.90
CA GLN A 288 -7.36 -17.61 0.80
C GLN A 288 -6.79 -18.20 -0.50
N ASN A 289 -6.24 -19.40 -0.44
CA ASN A 289 -5.87 -20.17 -1.63
C ASN A 289 -7.12 -20.80 -2.26
N VAL A 290 -7.95 -19.96 -2.88
CA VAL A 290 -9.24 -20.36 -3.45
C VAL A 290 -9.09 -21.14 -4.75
N PRO A 291 -10.04 -22.03 -5.10
CA PRO A 291 -10.08 -22.68 -6.40
C PRO A 291 -10.37 -21.67 -7.50
N LEU A 292 -9.71 -21.83 -8.64
CA LEU A 292 -9.94 -21.04 -9.83
C LEU A 292 -11.05 -21.65 -10.70
N LEU A 293 -11.78 -20.80 -11.38
CA LEU A 293 -12.81 -21.20 -12.34
C LEU A 293 -12.39 -20.83 -13.77
N PRO A 294 -12.96 -21.52 -14.79
CA PRO A 294 -12.71 -21.17 -16.18
C PRO A 294 -13.01 -19.70 -16.48
N GLY A 295 -12.07 -19.04 -17.14
CA GLY A 295 -12.16 -17.62 -17.44
C GLY A 295 -11.66 -16.67 -16.36
N ASP A 296 -11.23 -17.17 -15.19
CA ASP A 296 -10.58 -16.33 -14.17
C ASP A 296 -9.30 -15.71 -14.74
N VAL A 297 -9.10 -14.43 -14.43
CA VAL A 297 -7.84 -13.72 -14.68
C VAL A 297 -7.19 -13.39 -13.37
N VAL A 298 -6.04 -13.98 -13.13
CA VAL A 298 -5.17 -13.71 -11.97
C VAL A 298 -4.12 -12.70 -12.39
N THR A 299 -4.13 -11.52 -11.77
CA THR A 299 -3.17 -10.46 -12.06
C THR A 299 -2.31 -10.21 -10.82
N ALA A 300 -1.00 -10.37 -10.95
CA ALA A 300 -0.06 -9.93 -9.92
C ALA A 300 0.28 -8.45 -10.13
N LEU A 301 0.06 -7.62 -9.12
CA LEU A 301 0.30 -6.20 -9.15
C LEU A 301 1.43 -5.83 -8.18
N PHE A 302 2.44 -5.12 -8.69
CA PHE A 302 3.39 -4.41 -7.84
C PHE A 302 2.86 -3.00 -7.61
N ALA A 303 2.16 -2.83 -6.53
CA ALA A 303 1.65 -1.53 -6.12
C ALA A 303 1.94 -1.36 -4.63
N PRO A 304 3.18 -0.99 -4.27
CA PRO A 304 3.47 -0.63 -2.90
C PRO A 304 2.59 0.56 -2.52
N TYR A 305 1.97 0.48 -1.35
CA TYR A 305 1.28 1.62 -0.80
C TYR A 305 2.32 2.67 -0.41
N SER A 306 1.94 3.93 -0.46
CA SER A 306 2.79 5.03 -0.02
C SER A 306 2.00 6.04 0.80
N PHE A 307 2.70 6.74 1.66
CA PHE A 307 2.23 7.95 2.30
C PHE A 307 3.26 9.06 2.12
N THR A 308 2.80 10.30 2.13
CA THR A 308 3.69 11.47 2.02
C THR A 308 3.86 12.10 3.39
N ALA A 309 5.09 12.18 3.91
CA ALA A 309 5.42 12.89 5.11
C ALA A 309 5.80 14.35 4.80
N LEU A 310 5.19 15.31 5.47
CA LEU A 310 5.41 16.74 5.26
C LEU A 310 5.56 17.50 6.59
N GLY A 311 6.09 18.71 6.52
CA GLY A 311 6.18 19.63 7.66
C GLY A 311 7.43 19.41 8.52
N ALA A 312 7.25 19.37 9.84
CA ALA A 312 8.33 19.24 10.81
C ALA A 312 8.70 17.78 11.15
N SER A 313 8.52 16.84 10.22
CA SER A 313 9.11 15.51 10.29
C SER A 313 10.60 15.58 9.95
N SER A 314 11.40 14.61 10.43
CA SER A 314 12.84 14.59 10.14
C SER A 314 13.15 14.30 8.69
N LYS A 315 12.28 13.53 8.01
CA LYS A 315 12.40 13.17 6.60
C LYS A 315 11.09 13.46 5.86
N PRO A 316 10.92 14.68 5.29
CA PRO A 316 9.77 14.98 4.46
C PRO A 316 9.97 14.34 3.09
N GLU A 317 9.33 13.20 2.87
CA GLU A 317 9.45 12.40 1.65
C GLU A 317 8.21 11.53 1.44
N GLU A 318 8.07 10.94 0.27
CA GLU A 318 7.12 9.87 0.02
C GLU A 318 7.72 8.55 0.47
N VAL A 319 7.05 7.85 1.38
CA VAL A 319 7.51 6.60 2.00
C VAL A 319 6.64 5.45 1.56
N ASN A 320 7.24 4.49 0.86
CA ASN A 320 6.57 3.25 0.49
C ASN A 320 6.41 2.32 1.69
N PHE A 321 5.31 1.56 1.70
CA PHE A 321 5.05 0.55 2.72
C PHE A 321 4.37 -0.70 2.16
N GLU A 322 4.30 -1.73 2.96
CA GLU A 322 3.80 -3.04 2.62
C GLU A 322 2.29 -3.01 2.31
N SER A 323 1.84 -3.81 1.35
CA SER A 323 0.43 -3.90 0.93
C SER A 323 -0.51 -4.32 2.07
N ARG A 324 0.01 -5.00 3.09
CA ARG A 324 -0.68 -5.27 4.36
C ARG A 324 -1.02 -4.00 5.13
N GLY A 325 -0.30 -2.91 4.86
CA GLY A 325 -0.37 -1.63 5.56
C GLY A 325 0.51 -1.56 6.79
N ILE A 326 0.63 -0.35 7.30
CA ILE A 326 1.39 -0.02 8.51
C ILE A 326 0.53 0.78 9.48
N SER A 327 0.98 0.87 10.72
CA SER A 327 0.38 1.76 11.72
C SER A 327 0.95 3.18 11.61
N LEU A 328 0.25 4.15 12.18
CA LEU A 328 0.74 5.54 12.29
C LEU A 328 2.06 5.61 13.07
N ALA A 329 2.26 4.76 14.08
CA ALA A 329 3.53 4.67 14.80
C ALA A 329 4.69 4.29 13.86
N GLN A 330 4.47 3.29 12.99
CA GLN A 330 5.47 2.89 12.00
C GLN A 330 5.70 3.98 10.94
N ALA A 331 4.64 4.68 10.52
CA ALA A 331 4.76 5.79 9.58
C ALA A 331 5.59 6.94 10.16
N LEU A 332 5.32 7.35 11.41
CA LEU A 332 6.11 8.35 12.11
C LEU A 332 7.58 7.90 12.25
N ALA A 333 7.83 6.66 12.63
CA ALA A 333 9.20 6.14 12.74
C ALA A 333 9.95 6.16 11.40
N ARG A 334 9.30 5.75 10.29
CA ARG A 334 9.89 5.76 8.94
C ARG A 334 10.18 7.17 8.43
N SER A 335 9.33 8.16 8.78
CA SER A 335 9.58 9.58 8.47
C SER A 335 10.59 10.25 9.42
N GLY A 336 11.25 9.46 10.28
CA GLY A 336 12.29 9.91 11.19
C GLY A 336 11.78 10.59 12.47
N GLY A 337 10.49 10.46 12.77
CA GLY A 337 9.86 11.01 13.97
C GLY A 337 9.64 12.52 13.92
N LEU A 338 9.35 13.08 15.09
CA LEU A 338 9.18 14.51 15.32
C LEU A 338 10.52 15.15 15.60
N ILE A 339 10.78 16.32 15.02
CA ILE A 339 12.00 17.10 15.34
C ILE A 339 11.73 17.94 16.59
N ASP A 340 12.35 17.59 17.72
CA ASP A 340 12.13 18.25 19.01
C ASP A 340 12.27 19.77 18.99
N SER A 341 13.23 20.28 18.22
CA SER A 341 13.51 21.72 18.14
C SER A 341 12.48 22.54 17.35
N ARG A 342 11.65 21.88 16.52
CA ARG A 342 10.71 22.60 15.64
C ARG A 342 9.33 21.99 15.50
N SER A 343 9.11 20.74 15.89
CA SER A 343 7.82 20.08 15.78
C SER A 343 6.85 20.51 16.87
N ASN A 344 5.59 20.59 16.53
CA ASN A 344 4.52 20.68 17.50
C ASN A 344 3.93 19.30 17.76
N ALA A 345 4.27 18.69 18.89
CA ALA A 345 3.78 17.37 19.26
C ALA A 345 2.23 17.29 19.34
N ARG A 346 1.55 18.43 19.56
CA ARG A 346 0.06 18.52 19.51
C ARG A 346 -0.49 18.71 18.12
N GLY A 347 0.37 18.82 17.10
CA GLY A 347 0.00 19.14 15.73
C GLY A 347 0.41 18.07 14.74
N VAL A 348 0.12 16.82 15.01
CA VAL A 348 0.28 15.70 14.08
C VAL A 348 -1.06 15.43 13.42
N PHE A 349 -1.09 15.48 12.08
CA PHE A 349 -2.28 15.38 11.27
C PHE A 349 -2.12 14.35 10.16
N ILE A 350 -3.20 13.64 9.84
CA ILE A 350 -3.30 12.75 8.68
C ILE A 350 -4.43 13.24 7.80
N PHE A 351 -4.13 13.58 6.55
CA PHE A 351 -5.10 13.97 5.54
C PHE A 351 -5.45 12.76 4.69
N ARG A 352 -6.74 12.46 4.58
CA ARG A 352 -7.27 11.28 3.88
C ARG A 352 -8.62 11.59 3.24
N PHE A 353 -8.94 10.91 2.17
CA PHE A 353 -10.28 10.87 1.60
C PHE A 353 -10.97 9.57 2.00
N LEU A 354 -12.17 9.66 2.57
CA LEU A 354 -12.95 8.49 2.99
C LEU A 354 -14.33 8.45 2.31
N PRO A 355 -14.90 7.26 2.09
CA PRO A 355 -16.29 7.14 1.65
C PRO A 355 -17.26 7.77 2.66
N LYS A 356 -18.40 8.30 2.17
CA LYS A 356 -19.39 8.97 3.02
C LYS A 356 -19.91 8.11 4.19
N ASN A 357 -19.95 6.80 4.02
CA ASN A 357 -20.41 5.83 5.04
C ASN A 357 -19.29 5.31 5.95
N ALA A 358 -18.08 5.86 5.84
CA ALA A 358 -16.93 5.36 6.57
C ALA A 358 -17.01 5.59 8.09
N LEU A 359 -17.41 6.78 8.48
CA LEU A 359 -17.45 7.20 9.88
C LEU A 359 -18.77 7.91 10.21
N ALA A 360 -19.06 8.10 11.50
CA ALA A 360 -20.01 9.10 11.97
C ALA A 360 -19.32 10.47 11.86
N TRP A 361 -19.92 11.36 11.08
CA TRP A 361 -19.29 12.64 10.80
C TRP A 361 -19.61 13.69 11.86
N PRO A 362 -18.61 14.42 12.38
CA PRO A 362 -18.84 15.43 13.42
C PRO A 362 -19.64 16.63 12.92
N ARG A 363 -19.80 16.78 11.60
CA ARG A 363 -20.48 17.93 10.98
C ARG A 363 -21.40 17.52 9.86
N GLU A 364 -22.62 18.02 9.93
CA GLU A 364 -23.63 17.91 8.88
C GLU A 364 -23.92 19.30 8.29
N PRO A 365 -24.30 19.42 7.02
CA PRO A 365 -24.34 18.35 6.02
C PRO A 365 -22.93 17.94 5.55
N VAL A 366 -22.72 16.64 5.34
CA VAL A 366 -21.45 16.10 4.86
C VAL A 366 -21.29 16.43 3.38
N LYS A 367 -20.25 17.21 3.06
CA LYS A 367 -19.89 17.52 1.68
C LYS A 367 -18.89 16.51 1.16
N THR A 368 -19.11 16.09 -0.07
CA THR A 368 -18.23 15.13 -0.77
C THR A 368 -17.54 15.80 -1.96
N THR A 369 -16.41 15.23 -2.37
CA THR A 369 -15.81 15.50 -3.68
C THR A 369 -16.73 14.99 -4.80
N PRO A 370 -16.48 15.36 -6.08
CA PRO A 370 -17.23 14.81 -7.21
C PRO A 370 -17.26 13.26 -7.23
N ASP A 371 -16.20 12.63 -6.72
CA ASP A 371 -16.07 11.17 -6.63
C ASP A 371 -16.77 10.57 -5.39
N GLY A 372 -17.57 11.36 -4.67
CA GLY A 372 -18.32 10.91 -3.49
C GLY A 372 -17.50 10.72 -2.22
N MET A 373 -16.25 11.18 -2.19
CA MET A 373 -15.34 11.04 -1.05
C MET A 373 -15.41 12.25 -0.12
N VAL A 374 -15.24 12.04 1.17
CA VAL A 374 -15.20 13.07 2.22
C VAL A 374 -13.75 13.40 2.56
N PRO A 375 -13.32 14.68 2.47
CA PRO A 375 -11.99 15.08 2.92
C PRO A 375 -11.94 15.10 4.45
N VAL A 376 -11.06 14.32 5.02
CA VAL A 376 -10.91 14.14 6.48
C VAL A 376 -9.49 14.52 6.91
N VAL A 377 -9.39 15.19 8.02
CA VAL A 377 -8.14 15.42 8.74
C VAL A 377 -8.24 14.75 10.10
N PHE A 378 -7.47 13.71 10.30
CA PHE A 378 -7.29 13.11 11.61
C PHE A 378 -6.23 13.87 12.38
N ARG A 379 -6.47 14.10 13.67
CA ARG A 379 -5.54 14.80 14.56
C ARG A 379 -5.20 13.92 15.74
N ILE A 380 -3.92 13.96 16.16
CA ILE A 380 -3.49 13.34 17.39
C ILE A 380 -2.56 14.25 18.19
N ASP A 381 -2.69 14.20 19.51
CA ASP A 381 -1.84 14.92 20.46
C ASP A 381 -0.79 13.95 21.05
N MET A 382 0.46 14.07 20.58
CA MET A 382 1.57 13.22 21.01
C MET A 382 2.16 13.64 22.36
N THR A 383 1.60 14.67 23.03
CA THR A 383 2.01 15.01 24.42
C THR A 383 1.27 14.14 25.44
N ASP A 384 0.19 13.47 25.02
CA ASP A 384 -0.53 12.52 25.84
C ASP A 384 0.09 11.12 25.71
N PRO A 385 0.56 10.47 26.78
CA PRO A 385 1.07 9.11 26.74
C PRO A 385 0.10 8.08 26.19
N ALA A 386 -1.22 8.25 26.36
CA ALA A 386 -2.24 7.36 25.81
C ALA A 386 -2.23 7.35 24.27
N SER A 387 -1.84 8.44 23.64
CA SER A 387 -1.73 8.56 22.19
C SER A 387 -0.75 7.55 21.58
N PHE A 388 0.30 7.13 22.32
CA PHE A 388 1.26 6.14 21.83
C PHE A 388 0.63 4.76 21.64
N PHE A 389 -0.39 4.41 22.42
CA PHE A 389 -1.15 3.17 22.21
C PHE A 389 -2.13 3.31 21.04
N LEU A 390 -2.75 4.49 20.88
CA LEU A 390 -3.66 4.74 19.76
C LEU A 390 -2.95 4.67 18.40
N ILE A 391 -1.76 5.30 18.27
CA ILE A 391 -1.03 5.30 17.01
C ILE A 391 -0.48 3.92 16.61
N GLN A 392 -0.29 3.00 17.56
CA GLN A 392 0.12 1.62 17.26
C GLN A 392 -0.96 0.87 16.48
N ASN A 393 -2.22 1.21 16.70
CA ASN A 393 -3.36 0.56 16.07
C ASN A 393 -3.97 1.36 14.92
N PHE A 394 -3.76 2.68 14.86
CA PHE A 394 -4.30 3.52 13.79
C PHE A 394 -3.71 3.12 12.43
N PRO A 395 -4.54 2.67 11.46
CA PRO A 395 -4.04 2.19 10.18
C PRO A 395 -3.72 3.35 9.23
N MET A 396 -2.52 3.35 8.66
CA MET A 396 -2.20 4.19 7.50
C MET A 396 -2.76 3.58 6.24
N GLU A 397 -3.21 4.43 5.32
CA GLU A 397 -3.73 4.02 4.02
C GLU A 397 -2.90 4.59 2.86
N ASN A 398 -3.10 4.01 1.69
CA ASN A 398 -2.41 4.47 0.49
C ASN A 398 -2.79 5.92 0.16
N ARG A 399 -1.80 6.75 -0.15
CA ARG A 399 -1.91 8.19 -0.44
C ARG A 399 -2.29 9.07 0.77
N ASP A 400 -2.12 8.59 1.98
CA ASP A 400 -2.21 9.45 3.16
C ASP A 400 -1.15 10.55 3.12
N VAL A 401 -1.50 11.73 3.64
CA VAL A 401 -0.52 12.77 3.91
C VAL A 401 -0.37 12.93 5.41
N LEU A 402 0.79 12.51 5.92
CA LEU A 402 1.19 12.74 7.31
C LEU A 402 1.84 14.11 7.40
N TYR A 403 1.21 15.02 8.13
CA TYR A 403 1.70 16.37 8.31
C TYR A 403 1.99 16.67 9.78
N VAL A 404 3.20 17.10 10.05
CA VAL A 404 3.64 17.58 11.38
C VAL A 404 3.77 19.09 11.33
N SER A 405 2.96 19.81 12.11
CA SER A 405 3.03 21.27 12.16
C SER A 405 4.27 21.76 12.92
N ASN A 406 4.75 22.95 12.57
CA ASN A 406 5.80 23.62 13.32
C ASN A 406 5.31 24.08 14.70
N ALA A 407 6.22 24.06 15.68
CA ALA A 407 5.98 24.66 16.99
C ALA A 407 5.90 26.19 16.86
N PRO A 408 5.05 26.88 17.63
CA PRO A 408 4.96 28.35 17.61
C PRO A 408 6.29 29.04 17.91
N ILE A 409 7.11 28.47 18.79
CA ILE A 409 8.45 28.99 19.15
C ILE A 409 9.40 29.00 17.95
N THR A 410 9.24 28.12 17.00
CA THR A 410 10.05 28.07 15.78
C THR A 410 9.86 29.31 14.92
N GLU A 411 8.66 29.84 14.87
CA GLU A 411 8.35 31.08 14.14
C GLU A 411 9.01 32.28 14.84
N ILE A 412 9.02 32.30 16.18
CA ILE A 412 9.72 33.31 16.99
C ILE A 412 11.24 33.23 16.76
N ASN A 413 11.80 32.02 16.76
CA ASN A 413 13.23 31.83 16.53
C ASN A 413 13.66 32.28 15.13
N LYS A 414 12.85 32.06 14.10
CA LYS A 414 13.08 32.58 12.74
C LYS A 414 13.09 34.12 12.75
N LEU A 415 12.13 34.74 13.43
CA LEU A 415 12.06 36.18 13.56
C LEU A 415 13.32 36.74 14.29
N LEU A 416 13.69 36.13 15.40
CA LEU A 416 14.91 36.50 16.16
C LEU A 416 16.17 36.34 15.30
N ALA A 417 16.31 35.27 14.55
CA ALA A 417 17.45 35.05 13.66
C ALA A 417 17.54 36.15 12.57
N VAL A 418 16.40 36.57 11.99
CA VAL A 418 16.36 37.69 11.03
C VAL A 418 16.71 39.00 11.71
N LEU A 419 16.16 39.28 12.90
CA LEU A 419 16.47 40.50 13.65
C LEU A 419 17.95 40.56 14.03
N LEU A 420 18.52 39.48 14.51
CA LEU A 420 19.93 39.39 14.86
C LEU A 420 20.85 39.52 13.64
N SER A 421 20.46 38.98 12.49
CA SER A 421 21.24 39.12 11.24
C SER A 421 21.30 40.56 10.72
N VAL A 422 20.29 41.36 11.03
CA VAL A 422 20.23 42.79 10.68
C VAL A 422 20.89 43.67 11.76
N ALA A 423 20.74 43.29 13.03
CA ALA A 423 21.29 44.10 14.15
C ALA A 423 22.81 43.94 14.30
N TYR A 424 23.35 42.75 14.00
CA TYR A 424 24.77 42.47 14.17
C TYR A 424 25.74 43.39 13.39
N PRO A 425 25.48 43.69 12.10
CA PRO A 425 26.34 44.61 11.34
C PRO A 425 26.23 46.07 11.82
N ILE A 426 25.12 46.44 12.46
CA ILE A 426 24.95 47.84 12.96
C ILE A 426 25.81 48.06 14.21
N VAL A 427 25.88 47.10 15.14
CA VAL A 427 26.71 47.21 16.33
C VAL A 427 28.21 47.14 15.98
N ALA A 428 28.59 46.37 14.95
CA ALA A 428 29.99 46.27 14.50
C ALA A 428 30.50 47.56 13.80
N ILE A 429 29.62 48.49 13.40
CA ILE A 429 29.98 49.78 12.78
C ILE A 429 30.23 50.84 13.84
N GLU A 430 29.60 50.75 15.00
CA GLU A 430 29.82 51.72 16.11
C GLU A 430 31.13 51.51 16.89
N ASP A 431 31.77 50.30 16.79
CA ASP A 431 33.02 49.96 17.44
C ASP A 431 34.26 50.11 16.52
N LEU A 432 34.14 50.81 15.38
CA LEU A 432 35.31 51.17 14.54
C LEU A 432 35.88 52.51 15.00
N PRO A 433 37.19 52.59 15.41
CA PRO A 433 37.85 53.75 15.97
C PRO A 433 37.98 54.90 14.96
#